data_c220330b788e45d0adb1ce38cd059977
#
_entry.id   c220330b788e45d0adb1ce38cd059977
#
_cell.length_a   1.000
_cell.length_b   1.000
_cell.length_c   1.000
_cell.angle_alpha   90.00
_cell.angle_beta   90.00
_cell.angle_gamma   90.00
#
_symmetry.space_group_name_H-M   'P 1'
#
loop_
_entity.id
_entity.type
_entity.pdbx_description
1 polymer ?
#
loop_
_entity_poly.entity_id
_entity_poly.type
_entity_poly.pdbx_seq_one_letter_code
_entity_poly.pdbx_strand_id
1 'polypeptide(L)'
;MDDAVAAGTREVIENHDFMSWLGMELVEFEEGRAVLSIPHDEKLTNIVEGSRGTIHGGVTATLVDTASGFALRTTFDDPLEPALTTTDLDVTYLRPARSDLRAVAEVVRAGGSMGYTDVKVYGTAPDGEQKAVVKGSASYRLFRDRAGRSETDGDR
;
A
#
# COMPACT_ATOMS: atom_id res chain seq x y z
N MET A 1 14.70 -5.21 8.54
CA MET A 1 13.60 -6.20 8.78
C MET A 1 14.14 -7.58 8.48
N ASP A 2 13.73 -8.61 9.24
CA ASP A 2 14.14 -9.99 9.02
C ASP A 2 13.59 -10.51 7.69
N ASP A 3 14.39 -11.29 6.93
CA ASP A 3 14.00 -11.87 5.64
C ASP A 3 12.77 -12.79 5.75
N ALA A 4 12.60 -13.47 6.89
CA ALA A 4 11.44 -14.32 7.16
C ALA A 4 10.14 -13.50 7.28
N VAL A 5 10.20 -12.34 7.91
CA VAL A 5 9.05 -11.42 8.03
C VAL A 5 8.68 -10.85 6.65
N ALA A 6 9.67 -10.45 5.86
CA ALA A 6 9.43 -9.97 4.50
C ALA A 6 8.83 -11.07 3.59
N ALA A 7 9.27 -12.32 3.74
CA ALA A 7 8.70 -13.46 3.03
C ALA A 7 7.25 -13.74 3.43
N GLY A 8 6.94 -13.75 4.73
CA GLY A 8 5.57 -13.91 5.23
C GLY A 8 4.64 -12.76 4.77
N THR A 9 5.17 -11.54 4.70
CA THR A 9 4.41 -10.38 4.20
C THR A 9 4.09 -10.53 2.70
N ARG A 10 5.02 -11.06 1.89
CA ARG A 10 4.76 -11.38 0.47
C ARG A 10 3.65 -12.42 0.34
N GLU A 11 3.69 -13.47 1.15
CA GLU A 11 2.66 -14.51 1.17
C GLU A 11 1.27 -13.96 1.52
N VAL A 12 1.18 -12.98 2.43
CA VAL A 12 -0.08 -12.28 2.74
C VAL A 12 -0.65 -11.58 1.49
N ILE A 13 0.20 -10.91 0.70
CA ILE A 13 -0.24 -10.23 -0.52
C ILE A 13 -0.67 -11.24 -1.59
N GLU A 14 0.12 -12.28 -1.80
CA GLU A 14 -0.14 -13.32 -2.81
C GLU A 14 -1.43 -14.10 -2.53
N ASN A 15 -1.74 -14.34 -1.27
CA ASN A 15 -2.96 -15.06 -0.85
C ASN A 15 -4.19 -14.15 -0.68
N HIS A 16 -4.05 -12.83 -0.81
CA HIS A 16 -5.16 -11.89 -0.75
C HIS A 16 -5.76 -11.68 -2.15
N ASP A 17 -6.94 -12.21 -2.40
CA ASP A 17 -7.59 -12.21 -3.71
C ASP A 17 -7.56 -10.84 -4.42
N PHE A 18 -7.90 -9.76 -3.72
CA PHE A 18 -7.92 -8.42 -4.30
C PHE A 18 -6.52 -7.90 -4.65
N MET A 19 -5.55 -8.07 -3.76
CA MET A 19 -4.18 -7.62 -4.02
C MET A 19 -3.52 -8.44 -5.13
N SER A 20 -3.74 -9.75 -5.11
CA SER A 20 -3.26 -10.67 -6.14
C SER A 20 -3.89 -10.36 -7.51
N TRP A 21 -5.21 -10.05 -7.55
CA TRP A 21 -5.88 -9.64 -8.78
C TRP A 21 -5.30 -8.36 -9.37
N LEU A 22 -4.88 -7.41 -8.52
CA LEU A 22 -4.19 -6.19 -8.96
C LEU A 22 -2.76 -6.47 -9.46
N GLY A 23 -2.21 -7.65 -9.22
CA GLY A 23 -0.81 -7.97 -9.46
C GLY A 23 0.14 -7.24 -8.51
N MET A 24 -0.32 -6.95 -7.30
CA MET A 24 0.48 -6.22 -6.30
C MET A 24 1.63 -7.07 -5.79
N GLU A 25 2.82 -6.46 -5.68
CA GLU A 25 4.03 -7.11 -5.19
C GLU A 25 4.72 -6.27 -4.11
N LEU A 26 5.28 -6.93 -3.11
CA LEU A 26 6.14 -6.30 -2.10
C LEU A 26 7.57 -6.22 -2.62
N VAL A 27 8.06 -5.01 -2.83
CA VAL A 27 9.42 -4.72 -3.32
C VAL A 27 10.40 -4.55 -2.16
N GLU A 28 10.04 -3.70 -1.18
CA GLU A 28 10.85 -3.44 0.00
C GLU A 28 9.97 -3.45 1.26
N PHE A 29 10.51 -3.96 2.36
CA PHE A 29 9.84 -3.99 3.66
C PHE A 29 10.87 -3.77 4.76
N GLU A 30 10.96 -2.53 5.25
CA GLU A 30 11.94 -2.10 6.23
C GLU A 30 11.25 -1.31 7.35
N GLU A 31 11.93 -1.12 8.47
CA GLU A 31 11.38 -0.35 9.59
C GLU A 31 10.96 1.06 9.14
N GLY A 32 9.68 1.38 9.35
CA GLY A 32 9.08 2.66 8.95
C GLY A 32 8.87 2.84 7.44
N ARG A 33 9.13 1.82 6.61
CA ARG A 33 9.06 1.93 5.16
C ARG A 33 8.53 0.67 4.48
N ALA A 34 7.66 0.85 3.50
CA ALA A 34 7.26 -0.21 2.58
C ALA A 34 7.24 0.30 1.14
N VAL A 35 7.63 -0.57 0.20
CA VAL A 35 7.53 -0.30 -1.23
C VAL A 35 6.74 -1.41 -1.88
N LEU A 36 5.66 -1.03 -2.54
CA LEU A 36 4.78 -1.92 -3.30
C LEU A 36 4.78 -1.52 -4.77
N SER A 37 4.58 -2.49 -5.65
CA SER A 37 4.41 -2.25 -7.08
C SER A 37 3.13 -2.91 -7.61
N ILE A 38 2.60 -2.34 -8.69
CA ILE A 38 1.55 -2.94 -9.53
C ILE A 38 2.00 -2.82 -10.97
N PRO A 39 2.12 -3.94 -11.73
CA PRO A 39 2.44 -3.88 -13.14
C PRO A 39 1.29 -3.26 -13.93
N HIS A 40 1.62 -2.58 -15.02
CA HIS A 40 0.61 -2.06 -15.95
C HIS A 40 -0.14 -3.23 -16.58
N ASP A 41 -1.48 -3.17 -16.51
CA ASP A 41 -2.36 -4.14 -17.11
C ASP A 41 -3.59 -3.41 -17.71
N GLU A 42 -4.04 -3.79 -18.90
CA GLU A 42 -5.20 -3.18 -19.55
C GLU A 42 -6.47 -3.23 -18.69
N LYS A 43 -6.65 -4.31 -17.91
CA LYS A 43 -7.81 -4.46 -16.99
C LYS A 43 -7.87 -3.36 -15.92
N LEU A 44 -6.75 -2.68 -15.64
CA LEU A 44 -6.65 -1.61 -14.65
C LEU A 44 -6.84 -0.21 -15.25
N THR A 45 -7.00 -0.12 -16.58
CA THR A 45 -7.02 1.16 -17.28
C THR A 45 -8.42 1.69 -17.56
N ASN A 46 -8.50 3.00 -17.75
CA ASN A 46 -9.71 3.67 -18.20
C ASN A 46 -9.97 3.36 -19.68
N ILE A 47 -11.25 3.17 -20.02
CA ILE A 47 -11.71 2.90 -21.40
C ILE A 47 -12.34 4.13 -22.04
N VAL A 48 -12.57 5.20 -21.27
CA VAL A 48 -13.22 6.43 -21.73
C VAL A 48 -12.27 7.23 -22.63
N GLU A 49 -12.79 7.80 -23.70
CA GLU A 49 -12.03 8.65 -24.62
C GLU A 49 -11.37 9.82 -23.86
N GLY A 50 -10.12 10.11 -24.19
CA GLY A 50 -9.29 11.12 -23.51
C GLY A 50 -8.50 10.59 -22.31
N SER A 51 -8.94 9.51 -21.66
CA SER A 51 -8.20 8.87 -20.56
C SER A 51 -7.83 7.41 -20.83
N ARG A 52 -8.12 6.91 -22.03
CA ARG A 52 -7.86 5.53 -22.43
C ARG A 52 -6.38 5.13 -22.21
N GLY A 53 -6.18 3.97 -21.60
CA GLY A 53 -4.85 3.42 -21.33
C GLY A 53 -4.16 4.04 -20.10
N THR A 54 -4.77 5.03 -19.42
CA THR A 54 -4.32 5.46 -18.10
C THR A 54 -4.86 4.53 -17.03
N ILE A 55 -4.04 4.18 -16.06
CA ILE A 55 -4.49 3.40 -14.89
C ILE A 55 -5.58 4.17 -14.15
N HIS A 56 -6.67 3.50 -13.83
CA HIS A 56 -7.77 4.08 -13.08
C HIS A 56 -7.30 4.65 -11.73
N GLY A 57 -7.74 5.87 -11.39
CA GLY A 57 -7.29 6.55 -10.17
C GLY A 57 -7.57 5.78 -8.88
N GLY A 58 -8.63 4.95 -8.85
CA GLY A 58 -8.91 4.07 -7.73
C GLY A 58 -7.84 3.00 -7.50
N VAL A 59 -7.14 2.54 -8.54
CA VAL A 59 -6.03 1.59 -8.43
C VAL A 59 -4.84 2.24 -7.71
N THR A 60 -4.48 3.45 -8.13
CA THR A 60 -3.41 4.23 -7.46
C THR A 60 -3.77 4.61 -6.04
N ALA A 61 -5.03 4.95 -5.75
CA ALA A 61 -5.51 5.20 -4.39
C ALA A 61 -5.41 3.94 -3.52
N THR A 62 -5.78 2.78 -4.04
CA THR A 62 -5.62 1.48 -3.35
C THR A 62 -4.14 1.21 -3.06
N LEU A 63 -3.26 1.51 -4.00
CA LEU A 63 -1.82 1.31 -3.81
C LEU A 63 -1.26 2.23 -2.71
N VAL A 64 -1.73 3.49 -2.64
CA VAL A 64 -1.37 4.42 -1.56
C VAL A 64 -1.84 3.90 -0.20
N ASP A 65 -3.09 3.47 -0.11
CA ASP A 65 -3.67 2.92 1.12
C ASP A 65 -2.92 1.66 1.58
N THR A 66 -2.75 0.70 0.67
CA THR A 66 -2.11 -0.57 0.99
C THR A 66 -0.64 -0.39 1.39
N ALA A 67 0.13 0.42 0.66
CA ALA A 67 1.52 0.70 0.98
C ALA A 67 1.66 1.37 2.36
N SER A 68 0.73 2.28 2.70
CA SER A 68 0.64 2.92 4.03
C SER A 68 0.43 1.89 5.14
N GLY A 69 -0.54 1.00 4.95
CA GLY A 69 -0.82 -0.08 5.91
C GLY A 69 0.40 -0.97 6.12
N PHE A 70 1.09 -1.37 5.05
CA PHE A 70 2.30 -2.18 5.16
C PHE A 70 3.46 -1.43 5.81
N ALA A 71 3.66 -0.15 5.54
CA ALA A 71 4.67 0.65 6.25
C ALA A 71 4.38 0.70 7.76
N LEU A 72 3.12 0.91 8.16
CA LEU A 72 2.73 0.93 9.57
C LEU A 72 2.83 -0.44 10.25
N ARG A 73 2.67 -1.56 9.52
CA ARG A 73 2.90 -2.91 10.06
C ARG A 73 4.29 -3.06 10.64
N THR A 74 5.30 -2.43 10.03
CA THR A 74 6.70 -2.50 10.50
C THR A 74 6.91 -1.92 11.89
N THR A 75 5.94 -1.15 12.40
CA THR A 75 5.99 -0.53 13.74
C THR A 75 5.34 -1.38 14.83
N PHE A 76 4.85 -2.58 14.50
CA PHE A 76 4.33 -3.55 15.45
C PHE A 76 5.41 -4.56 15.84
N ASP A 77 5.28 -5.15 17.04
CA ASP A 77 6.18 -6.19 17.51
C ASP A 77 6.13 -7.42 16.59
N ASP A 78 4.93 -7.76 16.11
CA ASP A 78 4.72 -8.75 15.05
C ASP A 78 4.11 -8.07 13.81
N PRO A 79 4.90 -7.82 12.76
CA PRO A 79 4.40 -7.21 11.52
C PRO A 79 3.46 -8.10 10.69
N LEU A 80 3.40 -9.40 10.96
CA LEU A 80 2.57 -10.33 10.21
C LEU A 80 1.11 -10.33 10.68
N GLU A 81 0.88 -10.07 11.97
CA GLU A 81 -0.46 -10.06 12.58
C GLU A 81 -0.88 -8.71 13.18
N PRO A 82 -0.68 -7.57 12.52
CA PRO A 82 -1.08 -6.31 13.08
C PRO A 82 -2.60 -6.11 12.93
N ALA A 83 -3.21 -5.51 13.94
CA ALA A 83 -4.58 -5.01 13.82
C ALA A 83 -4.54 -3.50 13.57
N LEU A 84 -4.92 -3.09 12.37
CA LEU A 84 -4.98 -1.68 11.98
C LEU A 84 -6.07 -1.47 10.93
N THR A 85 -6.60 -0.25 10.85
CA THR A 85 -7.61 0.12 9.86
C THR A 85 -7.44 1.56 9.43
N THR A 86 -7.66 1.82 8.14
CA THR A 86 -7.60 3.16 7.53
C THR A 86 -8.67 4.06 8.14
N THR A 87 -8.29 5.25 8.53
CA THR A 87 -9.20 6.29 9.02
C THR A 87 -9.32 7.48 8.09
N ASP A 88 -8.28 7.76 7.33
CA ASP A 88 -8.27 8.81 6.33
C ASP A 88 -7.29 8.48 5.21
N LEU A 89 -7.62 8.89 3.99
CA LEU A 89 -6.81 8.70 2.80
C LEU A 89 -6.90 9.95 1.94
N ASP A 90 -5.76 10.62 1.75
CA ASP A 90 -5.62 11.75 0.85
C ASP A 90 -4.78 11.35 -0.37
N VAL A 91 -5.27 11.66 -1.56
CA VAL A 91 -4.61 11.32 -2.81
C VAL A 91 -4.66 12.49 -3.78
N THR A 92 -3.50 12.97 -4.18
CA THR A 92 -3.36 14.02 -5.20
C THR A 92 -2.75 13.44 -6.46
N TYR A 93 -3.49 13.49 -7.55
CA TYR A 93 -3.05 13.02 -8.87
C TYR A 93 -2.24 14.12 -9.57
N LEU A 94 -0.97 13.83 -9.86
CA LEU A 94 -0.03 14.79 -10.43
C LEU A 94 0.14 14.63 -11.94
N ARG A 95 0.08 13.38 -12.43
CA ARG A 95 0.27 13.01 -13.84
C ARG A 95 -0.55 11.76 -14.18
N PRO A 96 -0.92 11.57 -15.46
CA PRO A 96 -1.50 10.31 -15.92
C PRO A 96 -0.53 9.13 -15.69
N ALA A 97 -1.03 8.05 -15.09
CA ALA A 97 -0.28 6.82 -14.89
C ALA A 97 -0.46 5.88 -16.09
N ARG A 98 0.60 5.59 -16.84
CA ARG A 98 0.57 4.79 -18.07
C ARG A 98 1.62 3.69 -18.12
N SER A 99 2.22 3.38 -16.99
CA SER A 99 3.29 2.39 -16.84
C SER A 99 3.08 1.60 -15.54
N ASP A 100 3.99 0.68 -15.26
CA ASP A 100 4.08 0.06 -13.95
C ASP A 100 4.15 1.12 -12.86
N LEU A 101 3.50 0.84 -11.75
CA LEU A 101 3.44 1.74 -10.59
C LEU A 101 4.33 1.21 -9.46
N ARG A 102 5.00 2.14 -8.79
CA ARG A 102 5.80 1.85 -7.60
C ARG A 102 5.47 2.86 -6.51
N ALA A 103 4.83 2.41 -5.44
CA ALA A 103 4.53 3.25 -4.29
C ALA A 103 5.61 3.10 -3.23
N VAL A 104 6.09 4.22 -2.74
CA VAL A 104 7.01 4.32 -1.61
C VAL A 104 6.26 4.97 -0.46
N ALA A 105 5.99 4.21 0.59
CA ALA A 105 5.32 4.67 1.80
C ALA A 105 6.32 4.78 2.95
N GLU A 106 6.29 5.89 3.64
CA GLU A 106 7.13 6.17 4.80
C GLU A 106 6.27 6.58 5.99
N VAL A 107 6.57 6.00 7.15
CA VAL A 107 5.88 6.35 8.40
C VAL A 107 6.38 7.72 8.87
N VAL A 108 5.45 8.67 8.94
CA VAL A 108 5.71 9.99 9.51
C VAL A 108 5.68 9.92 11.03
N ARG A 109 4.69 9.19 11.57
CA ARG A 109 4.55 8.97 13.01
C ARG A 109 3.70 7.73 13.26
N ALA A 110 4.10 6.91 14.21
CA ALA A 110 3.29 5.83 14.76
C ALA A 110 3.26 5.95 16.28
N GLY A 111 2.07 6.20 16.81
CA GLY A 111 1.80 6.26 18.24
C GLY A 111 1.19 4.96 18.78
N GLY A 112 0.63 5.02 19.99
CA GLY A 112 -0.07 3.88 20.59
C GLY A 112 -1.36 3.51 19.86
N SER A 113 -2.08 4.49 19.30
CA SER A 113 -3.40 4.30 18.73
C SER A 113 -3.59 4.84 17.31
N MET A 114 -2.69 5.69 16.84
CA MET A 114 -2.75 6.29 15.50
C MET A 114 -1.40 6.23 14.81
N GLY A 115 -1.43 5.98 13.50
CA GLY A 115 -0.29 6.03 12.61
C GLY A 115 -0.55 6.94 11.42
N TYR A 116 0.50 7.58 10.93
CA TYR A 116 0.47 8.52 9.80
C TYR A 116 1.60 8.20 8.83
N THR A 117 1.28 8.24 7.54
CA THR A 117 2.23 7.96 6.47
C THR A 117 2.18 9.02 5.38
N ASP A 118 3.32 9.23 4.75
CA ASP A 118 3.42 9.89 3.45
C ASP A 118 3.75 8.86 2.37
N VAL A 119 3.16 9.03 1.18
CA VAL A 119 3.34 8.11 0.05
C VAL A 119 3.61 8.89 -1.23
N LYS A 120 4.55 8.40 -2.02
CA LYS A 120 4.71 8.81 -3.42
C LYS A 120 4.56 7.58 -4.32
N VAL A 121 3.77 7.72 -5.37
CA VAL A 121 3.64 6.71 -6.43
C VAL A 121 4.38 7.21 -7.66
N TYR A 122 5.28 6.39 -8.15
CA TYR A 122 6.09 6.66 -9.33
C TYR A 122 5.63 5.83 -10.52
N GLY A 123 5.71 6.40 -11.68
CA GLY A 123 5.57 5.74 -12.96
C GLY A 123 6.70 6.18 -13.90
N THR A 124 6.87 5.45 -14.99
CA THR A 124 7.84 5.80 -16.02
C THR A 124 7.20 6.77 -17.03
N ALA A 125 7.79 7.93 -17.19
CA ALA A 125 7.38 8.91 -18.18
C ALA A 125 7.83 8.50 -19.61
N PRO A 126 7.28 9.12 -20.68
CA PRO A 126 7.65 8.81 -22.06
C PRO A 126 9.15 8.98 -22.37
N ASP A 127 9.85 9.82 -21.61
CA ASP A 127 11.30 10.01 -21.70
C ASP A 127 12.11 8.92 -20.99
N GLY A 128 11.46 7.93 -20.38
CA GLY A 128 12.08 6.85 -19.60
C GLY A 128 12.41 7.21 -18.15
N GLU A 129 12.16 8.44 -17.73
CA GLU A 129 12.42 8.87 -16.36
C GLU A 129 11.30 8.45 -15.39
N GLN A 130 11.68 8.08 -14.17
CA GLN A 130 10.75 7.86 -13.08
C GLN A 130 10.22 9.20 -12.56
N LYS A 131 8.90 9.39 -12.61
CA LYS A 131 8.24 10.62 -12.14
C LYS A 131 7.10 10.27 -11.18
N ALA A 132 6.94 11.09 -10.15
CA ALA A 132 5.79 10.97 -9.26
C ALA A 132 4.50 11.22 -10.05
N VAL A 133 3.61 10.24 -10.10
CA VAL A 133 2.29 10.35 -10.72
C VAL A 133 1.21 10.65 -9.70
N VAL A 134 1.45 10.26 -8.44
CA VAL A 134 0.57 10.52 -7.30
C VAL A 134 1.43 10.85 -6.07
N LYS A 135 0.96 11.78 -5.27
CA LYS A 135 1.36 11.91 -3.87
C LYS A 135 0.15 11.65 -2.98
N GLY A 136 0.37 11.03 -1.83
CA GLY A 136 -0.69 10.74 -0.89
C GLY A 136 -0.22 10.74 0.54
N SER A 137 -1.18 10.70 1.44
CA SER A 137 -0.99 10.46 2.85
C SER A 137 -2.14 9.63 3.39
N ALA A 138 -1.90 8.90 4.45
CA ALA A 138 -2.94 8.15 5.13
C ALA A 138 -2.78 8.21 6.64
N SER A 139 -3.90 8.11 7.34
CA SER A 139 -3.91 7.83 8.76
C SER A 139 -4.64 6.52 9.06
N TYR A 140 -4.18 5.85 10.09
CA TYR A 140 -4.67 4.54 10.52
C TYR A 140 -4.91 4.51 12.01
N ARG A 141 -5.99 3.85 12.41
CA ARG A 141 -6.16 3.39 13.78
C ARG A 141 -5.30 2.15 13.99
N LEU A 142 -4.47 2.16 15.03
CA LEU A 142 -3.63 1.05 15.44
C LEU A 142 -4.23 0.38 16.69
N PHE A 143 -4.42 -0.95 16.67
CA PHE A 143 -4.97 -1.73 17.78
C PHE A 143 -3.87 -2.60 18.40
N ARG A 144 -2.87 -1.97 19.01
CA ARG A 144 -1.68 -2.67 19.52
C ARG A 144 -1.99 -3.70 20.60
N ASP A 145 -3.06 -3.50 21.39
CA ASP A 145 -3.48 -4.43 22.45
C ASP A 145 -4.19 -5.69 21.92
N ARG A 146 -4.51 -5.71 20.61
CA ARG A 146 -5.16 -6.86 19.94
C ARG A 146 -4.18 -7.74 19.18
N ALA A 147 -2.95 -7.30 18.98
CA ALA A 147 -1.88 -8.11 18.43
C ALA A 147 -1.58 -9.25 19.43
N GLY A 148 -2.05 -10.47 19.14
CA GLY A 148 -1.88 -11.65 19.99
C GLY A 148 -3.14 -12.17 20.71
N ARG A 149 -4.32 -11.57 20.50
CA ARG A 149 -5.60 -12.22 20.90
C ARG A 149 -6.13 -12.99 19.70
N SER A 150 -5.88 -14.30 19.71
CA SER A 150 -6.61 -15.24 18.85
C SER A 150 -8.13 -15.07 19.03
N GLU A 151 -8.88 -15.13 17.94
CA GLU A 151 -10.35 -15.17 17.92
C GLU A 151 -10.85 -16.40 18.69
N THR A 152 -10.96 -16.29 20.01
CA THR A 152 -11.67 -17.26 20.87
C THR A 152 -12.61 -16.55 21.80
N ASP A 153 -13.33 -15.54 21.34
CA ASP A 153 -14.51 -15.01 22.02
C ASP A 153 -15.50 -14.42 20.99
N GLY A 154 -15.94 -15.28 20.08
CA GLY A 154 -17.12 -15.08 19.27
C GLY A 154 -18.32 -15.58 20.05
N ASP A 155 -19.30 -14.74 20.19
CA ASP A 155 -20.65 -15.06 20.64
C ASP A 155 -20.97 -14.74 22.11
N ARG A 156 -21.33 -13.48 22.31
CA ARG A 156 -22.45 -13.09 23.22
C ARG A 156 -23.04 -11.76 22.85
#